data_a50ce771724334a7b0ba6d8f2431ef60
#
_entry.id   a50ce771724334a7b0ba6d8f2431ef60
#
_cell.length_a   1.000
_cell.length_b   1.000
_cell.length_c   1.000
_cell.angle_alpha   90.00
_cell.angle_beta   90.00
_cell.angle_gamma   90.00
#
_symmetry.space_group_name_H-M   'P 1'
#
loop_
_entity.id
_entity.type
_entity.pdbx_description
1 polymer ?
#
loop_
_entity_poly.entity_id
_entity_poly.type
_entity_poly.pdbx_seq_one_letter_code
_entity_poly.pdbx_strand_id
1 'polypeptide(L)'
;MSPTMSRRRLSAPMRRGVVALCVAMAFVLSGCGAVIGTTLKVNDDGSGSRGLTVTFTNDDSDQAKQVFAKPLSVYDASIKKHVPSQLTYNGLHMQGKSMVASFQLDFSSPQDYLTKVRAIIGGSKDPTSDFQNINTPLVNGVVGKENFTSRDLLEWLPQGLEQDGIVDSGNVGNVLDSENNMTLTIGGKNFTSQTPLDVEHVADNGFDQVVVQLNFKSMKDVGAVVWYFSEQAWGADKKNKVKAFLDQATKDGNGEAADAKSDDLPEDVRQQLSSTYPVGKKVTIKAGSLEEVDKRVAQALGNKSGSLKIAPGQAKQSDPSSGTTASFVIPLSLTGQVSCSAICSRDAGDPVTVVTHPSQWVNEDSSAPSDEGQTSTQIIRGDAPLTLDVPLETKKTSTTMHLNPGAEVSYEANLTFDNAALGDNKEEVKKLLRGDRNWSVEQKSGKGTTQYTVRGSADDPLAFSKKYSGSDSPLVVENELEPTTFKNHWMIAVTPLDRMSRGEIRIITDHGTFDDGSSEKTWTPGESTVFNARVSTLRTGPVVVAVVIGVLIVAVAVLAYIKRDAIRAWHKKRAEAARQQAAQNGQYRVPAQGQTAQNQQWSSRPGAPVPPPPGGYPPDHSGAGQWTENDLR
;
A
#
# COMPACT_ATOMS: atom_id res chain seq x y z
N MET A 1 -30.47 -38.32 -24.66
CA MET A 1 -31.92 -38.11 -24.70
C MET A 1 -32.20 -36.85 -23.92
N SER A 2 -32.30 -35.73 -24.60
CA SER A 2 -32.57 -34.40 -23.99
C SER A 2 -34.03 -34.03 -24.27
N PRO A 3 -34.80 -33.57 -23.30
CA PRO A 3 -36.14 -33.06 -23.59
C PRO A 3 -36.09 -31.59 -23.94
N THR A 4 -36.52 -31.27 -25.13
CA THR A 4 -36.80 -29.95 -25.69
C THR A 4 -37.97 -29.31 -24.94
N MET A 5 -37.72 -28.24 -24.16
CA MET A 5 -38.78 -27.40 -23.59
C MET A 5 -39.31 -26.42 -24.65
N SER A 6 -40.54 -26.64 -25.06
CA SER A 6 -41.35 -25.79 -25.91
C SER A 6 -41.65 -24.43 -25.23
N ARG A 7 -41.15 -23.35 -25.82
CA ARG A 7 -41.53 -21.96 -25.45
C ARG A 7 -42.94 -21.69 -26.04
N ARG A 8 -43.96 -21.75 -25.20
CA ARG A 8 -45.25 -21.15 -25.52
C ARG A 8 -45.17 -19.64 -25.53
N ARG A 9 -45.29 -19.05 -26.71
CA ARG A 9 -45.52 -17.60 -26.88
C ARG A 9 -46.91 -17.28 -26.37
N LEU A 10 -47.02 -16.50 -25.30
CA LEU A 10 -48.30 -15.91 -24.87
C LEU A 10 -48.68 -14.80 -25.83
N SER A 11 -49.92 -14.88 -26.30
CA SER A 11 -50.52 -14.05 -27.30
C SER A 11 -50.84 -12.63 -26.85
N ALA A 12 -50.74 -11.68 -27.74
CA ALA A 12 -50.81 -10.22 -27.62
C ALA A 12 -52.11 -9.54 -27.08
N PRO A 13 -53.20 -10.21 -26.69
CA PRO A 13 -54.38 -9.48 -26.20
C PRO A 13 -54.35 -9.14 -24.70
N MET A 14 -53.38 -9.59 -23.90
CA MET A 14 -53.36 -9.33 -22.45
C MET A 14 -52.76 -7.97 -22.03
N ARG A 15 -52.19 -7.21 -22.98
CA ARG A 15 -51.57 -5.90 -22.70
C ARG A 15 -52.56 -4.72 -22.65
N ARG A 16 -53.80 -4.89 -23.06
CA ARG A 16 -54.80 -3.81 -23.05
C ARG A 16 -55.74 -3.80 -21.83
N GLY A 17 -55.68 -4.82 -20.99
CA GLY A 17 -56.62 -4.94 -19.86
C GLY A 17 -56.20 -4.32 -18.53
N VAL A 18 -54.93 -3.97 -18.35
CA VAL A 18 -54.43 -3.49 -17.05
C VAL A 18 -54.51 -1.95 -16.88
N VAL A 19 -54.64 -1.22 -18.00
CA VAL A 19 -54.74 0.25 -17.96
C VAL A 19 -56.15 0.73 -17.55
N ALA A 20 -57.18 -0.13 -17.63
CA ALA A 20 -58.58 0.27 -17.38
C ALA A 20 -59.05 0.15 -15.92
N LEU A 21 -58.25 -0.40 -14.98
CA LEU A 21 -58.73 -0.69 -13.62
C LEU A 21 -58.37 0.38 -12.57
N CYS A 22 -57.62 1.43 -12.90
CA CYS A 22 -57.21 2.45 -11.93
C CYS A 22 -58.03 3.76 -11.99
N VAL A 23 -59.12 3.83 -12.72
CA VAL A 23 -59.87 5.08 -12.91
C VAL A 23 -61.17 5.18 -12.06
N ALA A 24 -61.42 4.23 -11.18
CA ALA A 24 -62.65 4.25 -10.41
C ALA A 24 -62.43 4.48 -8.92
N MET A 25 -61.97 5.66 -8.50
CA MET A 25 -62.25 6.23 -7.17
C MET A 25 -61.65 7.64 -7.09
N ALA A 26 -62.49 8.62 -7.18
CA ALA A 26 -62.54 9.86 -6.40
C ALA A 26 -63.44 10.90 -7.09
N PHE A 27 -64.67 10.88 -6.79
CA PHE A 27 -65.50 12.07 -7.01
C PHE A 27 -65.83 12.63 -5.64
N VAL A 28 -65.35 13.78 -5.33
CA VAL A 28 -66.04 14.92 -4.71
C VAL A 28 -65.00 16.02 -4.49
N LEU A 29 -65.10 17.08 -5.27
CA LEU A 29 -65.10 18.45 -4.74
C LEU A 29 -65.22 19.43 -5.92
N SER A 30 -66.18 20.27 -5.85
CA SER A 30 -66.56 21.26 -6.79
C SER A 30 -65.57 22.42 -6.91
N GLY A 31 -64.68 22.33 -7.89
CA GLY A 31 -63.87 23.43 -8.40
C GLY A 31 -64.12 23.52 -9.92
N CYS A 32 -64.22 24.71 -10.48
CA CYS A 32 -64.59 24.93 -11.87
C CYS A 32 -63.48 24.67 -12.90
N GLY A 33 -62.41 23.98 -12.56
CA GLY A 33 -61.27 23.63 -13.40
C GLY A 33 -61.12 22.13 -13.63
N ALA A 34 -60.09 21.76 -14.41
CA ALA A 34 -59.75 20.37 -14.63
C ALA A 34 -59.02 19.74 -13.43
N VAL A 35 -59.38 18.50 -13.17
CA VAL A 35 -58.69 17.69 -12.14
C VAL A 35 -57.58 16.88 -12.78
N ILE A 36 -56.39 16.94 -12.19
CA ILE A 36 -55.21 16.18 -12.63
C ILE A 36 -55.15 14.84 -11.87
N GLY A 37 -55.13 13.73 -12.61
CA GLY A 37 -54.84 12.40 -12.07
C GLY A 37 -53.45 11.94 -12.51
N THR A 38 -52.72 11.31 -11.60
CA THR A 38 -51.34 10.88 -11.86
C THR A 38 -51.07 9.46 -11.40
N THR A 39 -50.41 8.72 -12.25
CA THR A 39 -49.80 7.42 -11.92
C THR A 39 -48.32 7.45 -12.26
N LEU A 40 -47.49 6.93 -11.40
CA LEU A 40 -46.06 6.78 -11.63
C LEU A 40 -45.67 5.34 -11.37
N LYS A 41 -45.10 4.70 -12.35
CA LYS A 41 -44.56 3.33 -12.23
C LYS A 41 -43.02 3.36 -12.39
N VAL A 42 -42.31 2.83 -11.41
CA VAL A 42 -40.85 2.69 -11.43
C VAL A 42 -40.53 1.20 -11.32
N ASN A 43 -39.75 0.69 -12.25
CA ASN A 43 -39.28 -0.67 -12.28
C ASN A 43 -37.98 -0.79 -11.48
N ASP A 44 -37.57 -2.03 -11.15
CA ASP A 44 -36.36 -2.30 -10.36
C ASP A 44 -35.04 -1.88 -11.07
N ASP A 45 -35.07 -1.71 -12.39
CA ASP A 45 -33.95 -1.19 -13.19
C ASP A 45 -33.92 0.33 -13.31
N GLY A 46 -34.85 1.02 -12.62
CA GLY A 46 -34.98 2.47 -12.65
C GLY A 46 -35.71 3.02 -13.88
N SER A 47 -36.10 2.17 -14.83
CA SER A 47 -36.99 2.56 -15.94
C SER A 47 -38.44 2.71 -15.45
N GLY A 48 -39.28 3.37 -16.24
CA GLY A 48 -40.67 3.50 -15.84
C GLY A 48 -41.52 4.34 -16.77
N SER A 49 -42.70 4.69 -16.24
CA SER A 49 -43.64 5.57 -16.96
C SER A 49 -44.48 6.41 -15.97
N ARG A 50 -44.73 7.65 -16.34
CA ARG A 50 -45.69 8.54 -15.66
C ARG A 50 -46.87 8.76 -16.54
N GLY A 51 -48.08 8.39 -16.08
CA GLY A 51 -49.32 8.67 -16.70
C GLY A 51 -49.95 9.96 -16.09
N LEU A 52 -50.39 10.86 -16.92
CA LEU A 52 -51.07 12.09 -16.53
C LEU A 52 -52.44 12.11 -17.21
N THR A 53 -53.50 12.35 -16.45
CA THR A 53 -54.86 12.55 -16.97
C THR A 53 -55.34 13.92 -16.55
N VAL A 54 -55.96 14.66 -17.48
CA VAL A 54 -56.60 15.93 -17.21
C VAL A 54 -58.06 15.77 -17.49
N THR A 55 -58.89 15.86 -16.47
CA THR A 55 -60.33 15.66 -16.53
C THR A 55 -61.06 16.98 -16.36
N PHE A 56 -61.64 17.50 -17.43
CA PHE A 56 -62.52 18.66 -17.40
C PHE A 56 -63.95 18.17 -17.17
N THR A 57 -64.60 18.60 -16.09
CA THR A 57 -65.94 18.17 -15.75
C THR A 57 -66.97 19.28 -16.15
N ASN A 58 -67.98 18.91 -16.87
CA ASN A 58 -69.09 19.82 -17.15
C ASN A 58 -70.12 19.76 -16.02
N ASP A 59 -69.99 20.68 -15.06
CA ASP A 59 -70.85 20.81 -13.88
C ASP A 59 -71.93 21.86 -14.05
N ASP A 60 -72.21 22.30 -15.32
CA ASP A 60 -73.15 23.32 -15.68
C ASP A 60 -72.83 24.74 -15.14
N SER A 61 -71.63 24.94 -14.56
CA SER A 61 -71.15 26.28 -14.18
C SER A 61 -70.89 27.15 -15.43
N ASP A 62 -70.86 28.46 -15.27
CA ASP A 62 -70.57 29.35 -16.39
C ASP A 62 -69.13 29.18 -16.92
N GLN A 63 -68.22 28.77 -16.11
CA GLN A 63 -66.85 28.41 -16.52
C GLN A 63 -66.82 27.09 -17.28
N ALA A 64 -67.51 26.06 -16.79
CA ALA A 64 -67.66 24.82 -17.55
C ALA A 64 -68.28 25.03 -18.89
N LYS A 65 -69.33 25.88 -19.00
CA LYS A 65 -69.96 26.26 -20.28
C LYS A 65 -68.95 26.92 -21.23
N GLN A 66 -68.03 27.76 -20.75
CA GLN A 66 -66.96 28.34 -21.57
C GLN A 66 -65.98 27.28 -22.06
N VAL A 67 -65.50 26.40 -21.17
CA VAL A 67 -64.59 25.29 -21.51
C VAL A 67 -65.21 24.30 -22.49
N PHE A 68 -66.55 24.08 -22.45
CA PHE A 68 -67.27 23.19 -23.37
C PHE A 68 -67.93 23.93 -24.55
N ALA A 69 -67.61 25.18 -24.74
CA ALA A 69 -68.21 25.99 -25.81
C ALA A 69 -67.78 25.61 -27.23
N LYS A 70 -66.61 24.95 -27.36
CA LYS A 70 -66.08 24.56 -28.67
C LYS A 70 -66.15 23.04 -28.84
N PRO A 71 -66.16 22.53 -30.08
CA PRO A 71 -66.14 21.09 -30.37
C PRO A 71 -64.89 20.45 -29.83
N LEU A 72 -64.95 19.15 -29.41
CA LEU A 72 -63.86 18.34 -28.91
C LEU A 72 -62.62 18.36 -29.83
N SER A 73 -62.85 18.35 -31.15
CA SER A 73 -61.80 18.39 -32.17
C SER A 73 -60.90 19.62 -32.10
N VAL A 74 -61.46 20.76 -31.63
CA VAL A 74 -60.71 22.02 -31.49
C VAL A 74 -59.72 21.92 -30.35
N TYR A 75 -60.14 21.36 -29.21
CA TYR A 75 -59.26 21.08 -28.07
C TYR A 75 -58.22 20.05 -28.43
N ASP A 76 -58.57 18.94 -29.06
CA ASP A 76 -57.67 17.87 -29.50
C ASP A 76 -56.60 18.40 -30.45
N ALA A 77 -56.96 19.29 -31.40
CA ALA A 77 -55.99 19.90 -32.32
C ALA A 77 -55.03 20.84 -31.59
N SER A 78 -55.52 21.66 -30.65
CA SER A 78 -54.68 22.55 -29.85
C SER A 78 -53.71 21.76 -28.96
N ILE A 79 -54.17 20.74 -28.25
CA ILE A 79 -53.33 19.88 -27.42
C ILE A 79 -52.24 19.23 -28.28
N LYS A 80 -52.57 18.67 -29.44
CA LYS A 80 -51.60 18.06 -30.36
C LYS A 80 -50.52 19.04 -30.84
N LYS A 81 -50.90 20.30 -31.02
CA LYS A 81 -49.99 21.35 -31.49
C LYS A 81 -48.96 21.76 -30.40
N HIS A 82 -49.37 21.80 -29.14
CA HIS A 82 -48.59 22.37 -28.04
C HIS A 82 -47.98 21.33 -27.10
N VAL A 83 -48.34 20.05 -27.20
CA VAL A 83 -47.77 19.00 -26.34
C VAL A 83 -46.24 18.92 -26.45
N PRO A 84 -45.48 18.98 -25.36
CA PRO A 84 -44.04 18.80 -25.37
C PRO A 84 -43.67 17.46 -25.98
N SER A 85 -42.56 17.42 -26.74
CA SER A 85 -42.08 16.20 -27.43
C SER A 85 -41.72 15.06 -26.48
N GLN A 86 -41.50 15.35 -25.19
CA GLN A 86 -41.22 14.38 -24.13
C GLN A 86 -42.49 13.62 -23.68
N LEU A 87 -43.66 14.16 -23.95
CA LEU A 87 -44.95 13.56 -23.62
C LEU A 87 -45.60 12.89 -24.86
N THR A 88 -46.00 11.64 -24.65
CA THR A 88 -46.88 10.98 -25.62
C THR A 88 -48.34 11.35 -25.32
N TYR A 89 -48.99 12.03 -26.25
CA TYR A 89 -50.43 12.35 -26.13
C TYR A 89 -51.25 11.15 -26.60
N ASN A 90 -52.10 10.61 -25.72
CA ASN A 90 -52.91 9.42 -25.97
C ASN A 90 -54.35 9.78 -26.44
N GLY A 91 -54.60 11.06 -26.66
CA GLY A 91 -55.87 11.55 -27.19
C GLY A 91 -56.81 12.17 -26.15
N LEU A 92 -57.84 12.82 -26.66
CA LEU A 92 -58.93 13.46 -25.92
C LEU A 92 -60.23 12.71 -26.21
N HIS A 93 -61.00 12.37 -25.20
CA HIS A 93 -62.28 11.69 -25.37
C HIS A 93 -63.30 12.12 -24.31
N MET A 94 -64.55 11.88 -24.57
CA MET A 94 -65.65 12.10 -23.62
C MET A 94 -65.83 10.88 -22.74
N GLN A 95 -65.86 11.10 -21.44
CA GLN A 95 -66.21 10.11 -20.42
C GLN A 95 -67.39 10.59 -19.59
N GLY A 96 -68.60 10.20 -19.98
CA GLY A 96 -69.83 10.76 -19.43
C GLY A 96 -69.99 12.24 -19.77
N LYS A 97 -70.12 13.12 -18.78
CA LYS A 97 -70.13 14.59 -18.94
C LYS A 97 -68.72 15.20 -18.95
N SER A 98 -67.66 14.43 -18.74
CA SER A 98 -66.34 14.95 -18.64
C SER A 98 -65.52 14.70 -19.92
N MET A 99 -64.64 15.64 -20.23
CA MET A 99 -63.64 15.56 -21.29
C MET A 99 -62.30 15.19 -20.69
N VAL A 100 -61.69 14.08 -21.13
CA VAL A 100 -60.48 13.52 -20.56
C VAL A 100 -59.35 13.51 -21.58
N ALA A 101 -58.28 14.22 -21.28
CA ALA A 101 -57.01 14.17 -22.01
C ALA A 101 -56.01 13.29 -21.26
N SER A 102 -55.27 12.44 -22.00
CA SER A 102 -54.30 11.54 -21.38
C SER A 102 -52.93 11.70 -22.02
N PHE A 103 -51.90 11.72 -21.16
CA PHE A 103 -50.52 11.86 -21.57
C PHE A 103 -49.66 10.81 -20.86
N GLN A 104 -48.55 10.44 -21.47
CA GLN A 104 -47.59 9.49 -20.91
C GLN A 104 -46.15 9.98 -21.11
N LEU A 105 -45.35 9.90 -20.08
CA LEU A 105 -43.92 10.14 -20.09
C LEU A 105 -43.22 8.81 -19.75
N ASP A 106 -42.60 8.19 -20.74
CA ASP A 106 -41.81 7.00 -20.55
C ASP A 106 -40.35 7.38 -20.31
N PHE A 107 -39.65 6.64 -19.45
CA PHE A 107 -38.23 6.87 -19.14
C PHE A 107 -37.46 5.57 -18.97
N SER A 108 -36.20 5.62 -19.35
CA SER A 108 -35.30 4.47 -19.31
C SER A 108 -34.41 4.41 -18.04
N SER A 109 -34.33 5.51 -17.31
CA SER A 109 -33.60 5.65 -16.08
C SER A 109 -34.05 6.85 -15.26
N PRO A 110 -33.71 6.97 -13.96
CA PRO A 110 -34.01 8.18 -13.17
C PRO A 110 -33.41 9.44 -13.77
N GLN A 111 -32.22 9.37 -14.37
CA GLN A 111 -31.60 10.52 -15.03
C GLN A 111 -32.32 10.94 -16.30
N ASP A 112 -32.79 9.96 -17.11
CA ASP A 112 -33.62 10.22 -18.30
C ASP A 112 -34.96 10.88 -17.88
N TYR A 113 -35.55 10.39 -16.79
CA TYR A 113 -36.77 10.99 -16.21
C TYR A 113 -36.55 12.47 -15.87
N LEU A 114 -35.55 12.80 -15.07
CA LEU A 114 -35.25 14.19 -14.70
C LEU A 114 -34.93 15.07 -15.91
N THR A 115 -34.22 14.53 -16.89
CA THR A 115 -33.94 15.27 -18.14
C THR A 115 -35.19 15.63 -18.89
N LYS A 116 -36.14 14.70 -19.03
CA LYS A 116 -37.44 14.92 -19.68
C LYS A 116 -38.32 15.88 -18.89
N VAL A 117 -38.40 15.71 -17.57
CA VAL A 117 -39.13 16.61 -16.68
C VAL A 117 -38.58 18.04 -16.77
N ARG A 118 -37.25 18.22 -16.71
CA ARG A 118 -36.62 19.55 -16.85
C ARG A 118 -36.95 20.21 -18.19
N ALA A 119 -36.98 19.43 -19.26
CA ALA A 119 -37.36 19.94 -20.59
C ALA A 119 -38.82 20.36 -20.67
N ILE A 120 -39.72 19.68 -19.95
CA ILE A 120 -41.16 20.03 -19.90
C ILE A 120 -41.40 21.30 -19.06
N ILE A 121 -40.79 21.38 -17.87
CA ILE A 121 -40.96 22.49 -16.92
C ILE A 121 -40.30 23.79 -17.42
N GLY A 122 -39.33 23.71 -18.34
CA GLY A 122 -38.73 24.86 -19.00
C GLY A 122 -37.85 25.75 -18.12
N GLY A 123 -37.22 25.22 -17.09
CA GLY A 123 -36.24 25.94 -16.26
C GLY A 123 -36.85 26.87 -15.20
N SER A 124 -38.14 26.85 -15.01
CA SER A 124 -38.81 27.57 -13.92
C SER A 124 -38.46 27.00 -12.53
N LYS A 125 -37.99 25.76 -12.49
CA LYS A 125 -37.63 25.00 -11.29
C LYS A 125 -36.57 23.95 -11.64
N ASP A 126 -35.63 23.68 -10.75
CA ASP A 126 -34.72 22.54 -10.93
C ASP A 126 -35.33 21.27 -10.31
N PRO A 127 -35.82 20.32 -11.13
CA PRO A 127 -36.51 19.15 -10.63
C PRO A 127 -35.54 18.13 -10.02
N THR A 128 -35.95 17.56 -8.90
CA THR A 128 -35.28 16.44 -8.23
C THR A 128 -36.28 15.29 -8.03
N SER A 129 -35.76 14.07 -8.10
CA SER A 129 -36.50 12.85 -7.74
C SER A 129 -35.58 11.85 -7.06
N ASP A 130 -36.15 11.09 -6.12
CA ASP A 130 -35.49 9.96 -5.45
C ASP A 130 -36.47 8.78 -5.46
N PHE A 131 -36.10 7.70 -6.16
CA PHE A 131 -36.89 6.47 -6.23
C PHE A 131 -36.01 5.30 -5.80
N GLN A 132 -36.35 4.67 -4.68
CA GLN A 132 -35.62 3.54 -4.15
C GLN A 132 -36.57 2.40 -3.80
N ASN A 133 -36.26 1.21 -4.31
CA ASN A 133 -36.82 -0.05 -3.84
C ASN A 133 -35.72 -0.78 -3.06
N ILE A 134 -35.75 -0.59 -1.73
CA ILE A 134 -34.71 -1.09 -0.83
C ILE A 134 -35.10 -2.51 -0.42
N ASN A 135 -34.23 -3.48 -0.76
CA ASN A 135 -34.43 -4.87 -0.38
C ASN A 135 -33.08 -5.48 0.05
N THR A 136 -32.63 -5.10 1.22
CA THR A 136 -31.40 -5.59 1.85
C THR A 136 -31.74 -6.45 3.07
N PRO A 137 -30.79 -7.21 3.63
CA PRO A 137 -31.05 -8.04 4.80
C PRO A 137 -31.62 -7.29 6.01
N LEU A 138 -31.21 -6.04 6.19
CA LEU A 138 -31.58 -5.26 7.40
C LEU A 138 -32.47 -4.07 7.08
N VAL A 139 -32.42 -3.51 5.88
CA VAL A 139 -33.23 -2.35 5.48
C VAL A 139 -34.14 -2.77 4.34
N ASN A 140 -35.45 -2.56 4.53
CA ASN A 140 -36.45 -2.97 3.54
C ASN A 140 -37.54 -1.92 3.41
N GLY A 141 -37.85 -1.52 2.20
CA GLY A 141 -38.87 -0.52 2.00
C GLY A 141 -38.81 0.21 0.67
N VAL A 142 -39.55 1.28 0.62
CA VAL A 142 -39.71 2.09 -0.57
C VAL A 142 -39.58 3.56 -0.24
N VAL A 143 -38.87 4.30 -1.08
CA VAL A 143 -38.81 5.76 -1.10
C VAL A 143 -39.24 6.22 -2.46
N GLY A 144 -40.10 7.27 -2.48
CA GLY A 144 -40.49 7.96 -3.67
C GLY A 144 -40.69 9.44 -3.34
N LYS A 145 -39.76 10.30 -3.74
CA LYS A 145 -39.82 11.75 -3.47
C LYS A 145 -39.60 12.55 -4.73
N GLU A 146 -40.36 13.62 -4.88
CA GLU A 146 -40.20 14.61 -5.95
C GLU A 146 -40.36 16.02 -5.35
N ASN A 147 -39.69 17.02 -5.94
CA ASN A 147 -39.83 18.41 -5.54
C ASN A 147 -40.75 19.22 -6.49
N PHE A 148 -41.41 18.56 -7.43
CA PHE A 148 -42.34 19.17 -8.42
C PHE A 148 -43.67 18.43 -8.42
N THR A 149 -44.72 19.12 -8.90
CA THR A 149 -46.09 18.61 -8.96
C THR A 149 -46.43 18.11 -10.36
N SER A 150 -47.55 17.43 -10.50
CA SER A 150 -48.07 17.05 -11.82
C SER A 150 -48.61 18.27 -12.58
N ARG A 151 -49.01 19.30 -11.88
CA ARG A 151 -49.39 20.59 -12.46
C ARG A 151 -48.20 21.26 -13.15
N ASP A 152 -47.02 21.26 -12.52
CA ASP A 152 -45.79 21.80 -13.13
C ASP A 152 -45.52 21.18 -14.52
N LEU A 153 -45.83 19.88 -14.68
CA LEU A 153 -45.67 19.14 -15.95
C LEU A 153 -46.74 19.47 -17.00
N LEU A 154 -47.81 20.12 -16.62
CA LEU A 154 -48.96 20.43 -17.47
C LEU A 154 -49.18 21.92 -17.69
N GLU A 155 -48.33 22.82 -17.17
CA GLU A 155 -48.46 24.27 -17.31
C GLU A 155 -48.50 24.76 -18.78
N TRP A 156 -47.90 24.01 -19.68
CA TRP A 156 -47.94 24.27 -21.13
C TRP A 156 -49.37 24.13 -21.69
N LEU A 157 -50.23 23.30 -21.08
CA LEU A 157 -51.58 23.02 -21.59
C LEU A 157 -52.50 24.26 -21.53
N PRO A 158 -52.72 24.91 -20.37
CA PRO A 158 -53.52 26.14 -20.35
C PRO A 158 -52.92 27.25 -21.21
N GLN A 159 -51.61 27.39 -21.29
CA GLN A 159 -50.92 28.36 -22.13
C GLN A 159 -51.16 28.09 -23.64
N GLY A 160 -51.12 26.84 -24.07
CA GLY A 160 -51.41 26.43 -25.43
C GLY A 160 -52.88 26.70 -25.83
N LEU A 161 -53.81 26.43 -24.91
CA LEU A 161 -55.23 26.72 -25.11
C LEU A 161 -55.52 28.25 -25.20
N GLU A 162 -54.78 29.07 -24.44
CA GLU A 162 -54.83 30.52 -24.54
C GLU A 162 -54.30 31.02 -25.88
N GLN A 163 -53.14 30.57 -26.30
CA GLN A 163 -52.53 30.97 -27.59
C GLN A 163 -53.42 30.68 -28.79
N ASP A 164 -54.20 29.62 -28.72
CA ASP A 164 -55.17 29.26 -29.78
C ASP A 164 -56.59 29.91 -29.59
N GLY A 165 -56.71 30.81 -28.62
CA GLY A 165 -57.97 31.54 -28.34
C GLY A 165 -59.11 30.61 -27.90
N ILE A 166 -58.78 29.49 -27.24
CA ILE A 166 -59.80 28.56 -26.71
C ILE A 166 -60.19 28.98 -25.29
N VAL A 167 -59.19 29.47 -24.53
CA VAL A 167 -59.36 30.00 -23.17
C VAL A 167 -58.91 31.45 -23.15
N ASP A 168 -59.69 32.34 -22.48
CA ASP A 168 -59.33 33.72 -22.29
C ASP A 168 -58.14 33.88 -21.30
N SER A 169 -57.33 34.92 -21.51
CA SER A 169 -56.12 35.16 -20.67
C SER A 169 -56.47 35.32 -19.19
N GLY A 170 -57.59 35.83 -18.81
CA GLY A 170 -58.06 35.95 -17.43
C GLY A 170 -58.39 34.60 -16.76
N ASN A 171 -58.58 33.55 -17.55
CA ASN A 171 -58.99 32.21 -17.06
C ASN A 171 -57.91 31.15 -17.16
N VAL A 172 -56.74 31.45 -17.68
CA VAL A 172 -55.62 30.51 -17.87
C VAL A 172 -55.21 29.81 -16.53
N GLY A 173 -55.10 30.57 -15.46
CA GLY A 173 -54.76 30.06 -14.14
C GLY A 173 -55.79 29.09 -13.53
N ASN A 174 -57.04 29.11 -14.03
CA ASN A 174 -58.16 28.32 -13.53
C ASN A 174 -58.38 27.04 -14.35
N VAL A 175 -57.67 26.85 -15.46
CA VAL A 175 -57.82 25.65 -16.33
C VAL A 175 -57.46 24.37 -15.59
N LEU A 176 -56.40 24.39 -14.82
CA LEU A 176 -55.97 23.29 -13.95
C LEU A 176 -56.29 23.68 -12.51
N ASP A 177 -57.33 23.13 -11.92
CA ASP A 177 -57.83 23.52 -10.60
C ASP A 177 -57.17 22.73 -9.46
N SER A 178 -57.26 21.41 -9.54
CA SER A 178 -56.85 20.54 -8.47
C SER A 178 -56.07 19.31 -8.95
N GLU A 179 -55.31 18.75 -8.08
CA GLU A 179 -54.60 17.49 -8.29
C GLU A 179 -55.14 16.41 -7.34
N ASN A 180 -55.47 15.24 -7.88
CA ASN A 180 -55.77 14.08 -7.08
C ASN A 180 -54.47 13.51 -6.46
N ASN A 181 -54.63 12.75 -5.40
CA ASN A 181 -53.55 11.93 -4.90
C ASN A 181 -52.97 11.07 -6.04
N MET A 182 -51.68 11.07 -6.18
CA MET A 182 -51.01 10.26 -7.18
C MET A 182 -50.76 8.84 -6.66
N THR A 183 -50.73 7.89 -7.58
CA THR A 183 -50.39 6.50 -7.29
C THR A 183 -48.96 6.22 -7.76
N LEU A 184 -48.07 5.85 -6.82
CA LEU A 184 -46.72 5.33 -7.10
C LEU A 184 -46.78 3.81 -7.09
N THR A 185 -46.31 3.18 -8.16
CA THR A 185 -46.05 1.73 -8.21
C THR A 185 -44.54 1.51 -8.25
N ILE A 186 -43.97 0.88 -7.24
CA ILE A 186 -42.56 0.59 -7.13
C ILE A 186 -42.35 -0.78 -6.42
N GLY A 187 -41.42 -1.62 -6.89
CA GLY A 187 -41.26 -2.95 -6.35
C GLY A 187 -42.52 -3.82 -6.40
N GLY A 188 -43.41 -3.57 -7.35
CA GLY A 188 -44.69 -4.25 -7.48
C GLY A 188 -45.76 -3.86 -6.45
N LYS A 189 -45.52 -2.87 -5.62
CA LYS A 189 -46.47 -2.35 -4.60
C LYS A 189 -46.98 -0.98 -4.99
N ASN A 190 -48.24 -0.67 -4.63
CA ASN A 190 -48.85 0.61 -4.89
C ASN A 190 -48.89 1.44 -3.61
N PHE A 191 -48.53 2.71 -3.75
CA PHE A 191 -48.54 3.71 -2.69
C PHE A 191 -49.33 4.92 -3.19
N THR A 192 -50.02 5.57 -2.28
CA THR A 192 -50.79 6.81 -2.59
C THR A 192 -50.11 7.96 -1.86
N SER A 193 -49.87 9.06 -2.57
CA SER A 193 -49.28 10.28 -2.04
C SER A 193 -50.01 11.50 -2.56
N GLN A 194 -49.93 12.60 -1.84
CA GLN A 194 -50.22 13.93 -2.37
C GLN A 194 -49.11 14.36 -3.34
N THR A 195 -49.33 15.46 -4.06
CA THR A 195 -48.33 16.10 -4.89
C THR A 195 -47.73 17.32 -4.16
N PRO A 196 -46.40 17.52 -4.17
CA PRO A 196 -45.36 16.67 -4.72
C PRO A 196 -45.32 15.27 -4.08
N LEU A 197 -44.81 14.29 -4.83
CA LEU A 197 -44.67 12.94 -4.32
C LEU A 197 -43.77 12.88 -3.06
N ASP A 198 -44.32 12.33 -1.99
CA ASP A 198 -43.59 12.05 -0.76
C ASP A 198 -44.10 10.72 -0.16
N VAL A 199 -43.39 9.66 -0.51
CA VAL A 199 -43.66 8.31 -0.01
C VAL A 199 -42.37 7.82 0.66
N GLU A 200 -42.48 7.48 1.95
CA GLU A 200 -41.39 6.86 2.69
C GLU A 200 -41.96 5.77 3.59
N HIS A 201 -41.77 4.53 3.15
CA HIS A 201 -42.14 3.33 3.87
C HIS A 201 -40.95 2.42 4.02
N VAL A 202 -40.03 2.72 4.97
CA VAL A 202 -38.79 1.99 5.19
C VAL A 202 -38.80 1.38 6.59
N ALA A 203 -38.62 0.07 6.66
CA ALA A 203 -38.28 -0.63 7.88
C ALA A 203 -36.77 -0.72 8.00
N ASP A 204 -36.17 0.22 8.70
CA ASP A 204 -34.74 0.32 8.88
C ASP A 204 -34.32 -0.39 10.17
N ASN A 205 -33.59 -1.51 10.01
CA ASN A 205 -32.96 -2.26 11.08
C ASN A 205 -31.42 -2.30 10.87
N GLY A 206 -30.91 -1.42 10.02
CA GLY A 206 -29.50 -1.30 9.72
C GLY A 206 -28.66 -0.90 10.93
N PHE A 207 -27.36 -0.97 10.77
CA PHE A 207 -26.41 -0.50 11.77
C PHE A 207 -26.11 0.98 11.54
N ASP A 208 -25.92 1.71 12.61
CA ASP A 208 -25.64 3.15 12.56
C ASP A 208 -24.16 3.43 12.27
N GLN A 209 -23.28 2.46 12.59
CA GLN A 209 -21.84 2.53 12.27
C GLN A 209 -21.28 1.12 12.03
N VAL A 210 -20.39 1.02 11.06
CA VAL A 210 -19.59 -0.18 10.77
C VAL A 210 -18.12 0.17 10.80
N VAL A 211 -17.31 -0.69 11.45
CA VAL A 211 -15.84 -0.59 11.44
C VAL A 211 -15.29 -1.91 10.93
N VAL A 212 -14.41 -1.84 9.95
CA VAL A 212 -13.66 -2.99 9.43
C VAL A 212 -12.21 -2.85 9.82
N GLN A 213 -11.74 -3.74 10.69
CA GLN A 213 -10.36 -3.79 11.13
C GLN A 213 -9.65 -4.97 10.44
N LEU A 214 -8.66 -4.67 9.60
CA LEU A 214 -7.76 -5.65 9.01
C LEU A 214 -6.54 -5.82 9.91
N ASN A 215 -6.22 -7.08 10.27
CA ASN A 215 -5.13 -7.40 11.17
C ASN A 215 -4.07 -8.22 10.41
N PHE A 216 -2.96 -7.59 10.08
CA PHE A 216 -1.83 -8.25 9.43
C PHE A 216 -0.82 -8.71 10.48
N LYS A 217 -0.51 -10.00 10.50
CA LYS A 217 0.68 -10.54 11.15
C LYS A 217 1.80 -10.77 10.15
N SER A 218 1.42 -11.11 8.92
CA SER A 218 2.29 -11.24 7.77
C SER A 218 1.42 -11.13 6.51
N MET A 219 2.03 -11.09 5.32
CA MET A 219 1.29 -11.11 4.05
C MET A 219 0.47 -12.39 3.81
N LYS A 220 0.66 -13.43 4.62
CA LYS A 220 -0.06 -14.72 4.54
C LYS A 220 -0.89 -15.05 5.77
N ASP A 221 -0.74 -14.30 6.83
CA ASP A 221 -1.54 -14.43 8.05
C ASP A 221 -2.28 -13.12 8.26
N VAL A 222 -3.43 -13.00 7.59
CA VAL A 222 -4.31 -11.84 7.63
C VAL A 222 -5.62 -12.25 8.25
N GLY A 223 -6.04 -11.51 9.24
CA GLY A 223 -7.38 -11.62 9.83
C GLY A 223 -8.15 -10.33 9.64
N ALA A 224 -9.45 -10.38 9.93
CA ALA A 224 -10.27 -9.18 10.01
C ALA A 224 -11.26 -9.26 11.16
N VAL A 225 -11.68 -8.11 11.65
CA VAL A 225 -12.81 -7.99 12.56
C VAL A 225 -13.76 -6.95 11.98
N VAL A 226 -15.01 -7.35 11.76
CA VAL A 226 -16.05 -6.43 11.33
C VAL A 226 -16.92 -6.14 12.53
N TRP A 227 -17.02 -4.87 12.88
CA TRP A 227 -17.80 -4.37 14.00
C TRP A 227 -19.07 -3.68 13.49
N TYR A 228 -20.18 -3.94 14.13
CA TYR A 228 -21.50 -3.41 13.79
C TYR A 228 -22.08 -2.75 15.02
N PHE A 229 -22.39 -1.47 14.96
CA PHE A 229 -22.83 -0.70 16.11
C PHE A 229 -24.19 -0.06 15.89
N SER A 230 -24.89 0.16 17.00
CA SER A 230 -26.11 0.96 17.01
C SER A 230 -26.13 1.89 18.22
N GLU A 231 -26.67 3.09 18.01
CA GLU A 231 -26.83 4.12 19.04
C GLU A 231 -27.89 3.72 20.08
N GLN A 232 -28.89 2.97 19.64
CA GLN A 232 -29.99 2.56 20.50
C GLN A 232 -30.03 1.06 20.72
N ALA A 233 -30.61 0.67 21.86
CA ALA A 233 -30.87 -0.73 22.18
C ALA A 233 -31.84 -1.36 21.15
N TRP A 234 -31.50 -2.55 20.69
CA TRP A 234 -32.28 -3.22 19.65
C TRP A 234 -33.61 -3.77 20.22
N GLY A 235 -34.70 -3.41 19.55
CA GLY A 235 -35.99 -4.07 19.74
C GLY A 235 -35.97 -5.53 19.28
N ALA A 236 -37.05 -6.26 19.57
CA ALA A 236 -37.13 -7.69 19.28
C ALA A 236 -37.01 -7.98 17.76
N ASP A 237 -37.64 -7.18 16.93
CA ASP A 237 -37.59 -7.34 15.46
C ASP A 237 -36.15 -7.14 14.92
N LYS A 238 -35.49 -6.03 15.30
CA LYS A 238 -34.09 -5.75 14.91
C LYS A 238 -33.16 -6.87 15.39
N LYS A 239 -33.33 -7.36 16.62
CA LYS A 239 -32.53 -8.50 17.16
C LYS A 239 -32.67 -9.75 16.29
N ASN A 240 -33.89 -10.09 15.87
CA ASN A 240 -34.11 -11.28 15.03
C ASN A 240 -33.49 -11.12 13.64
N LYS A 241 -33.64 -9.95 13.02
CA LYS A 241 -33.04 -9.68 11.71
C LYS A 241 -31.52 -9.64 11.77
N VAL A 242 -30.94 -8.98 12.76
CA VAL A 242 -29.49 -8.96 13.00
C VAL A 242 -28.97 -10.38 13.23
N LYS A 243 -29.67 -11.19 14.00
CA LYS A 243 -29.26 -12.59 14.19
C LYS A 243 -29.26 -13.36 12.87
N ALA A 244 -30.33 -13.28 12.10
CA ALA A 244 -30.42 -13.94 10.79
C ALA A 244 -29.31 -13.46 9.82
N PHE A 245 -29.01 -12.18 9.82
CA PHE A 245 -27.90 -11.61 9.06
C PHE A 245 -26.56 -12.17 9.53
N LEU A 246 -26.28 -12.19 10.85
CA LEU A 246 -25.02 -12.71 11.38
C LEU A 246 -24.86 -14.21 11.13
N ASP A 247 -25.95 -15.00 11.21
CA ASP A 247 -25.93 -16.42 10.85
C ASP A 247 -25.51 -16.60 9.37
N GLN A 248 -25.92 -15.70 8.46
CA GLN A 248 -25.50 -15.70 7.07
C GLN A 248 -24.06 -15.19 6.90
N ALA A 249 -23.67 -14.13 7.61
CA ALA A 249 -22.35 -13.54 7.56
C ALA A 249 -21.25 -14.49 8.04
N THR A 250 -21.55 -15.35 9.00
CA THR A 250 -20.63 -16.36 9.56
C THR A 250 -20.77 -17.75 8.93
N LYS A 251 -21.67 -17.90 7.95
CA LYS A 251 -21.90 -19.15 7.25
C LYS A 251 -20.61 -19.69 6.60
N ASP A 252 -20.52 -21.00 6.45
CA ASP A 252 -19.41 -21.73 5.83
C ASP A 252 -18.06 -21.48 6.54
N GLY A 253 -18.09 -21.20 7.84
CA GLY A 253 -16.90 -20.95 8.66
C GLY A 253 -16.23 -19.59 8.35
N ASN A 254 -17.02 -18.65 7.84
CA ASN A 254 -16.51 -17.31 7.50
C ASN A 254 -15.96 -16.55 8.71
N GLY A 255 -16.49 -16.80 9.91
CA GLY A 255 -16.05 -16.16 11.15
C GLY A 255 -16.90 -16.54 12.34
N GLU A 256 -16.65 -15.89 13.46
CA GLU A 256 -17.38 -16.07 14.72
C GLU A 256 -18.01 -14.75 15.14
N ALA A 257 -19.30 -14.75 15.44
CA ALA A 257 -20.03 -13.59 15.92
C ALA A 257 -20.03 -13.51 17.45
N ALA A 258 -19.85 -12.32 17.99
CA ALA A 258 -19.91 -12.03 19.42
C ALA A 258 -20.56 -10.67 19.69
N ASP A 259 -21.00 -10.45 20.96
CA ASP A 259 -21.40 -9.12 21.40
C ASP A 259 -20.22 -8.16 21.44
N ALA A 260 -20.48 -6.88 21.20
CA ALA A 260 -19.47 -5.83 21.20
C ALA A 260 -20.08 -4.47 21.60
N LYS A 261 -19.22 -3.56 22.02
CA LYS A 261 -19.51 -2.14 22.26
C LYS A 261 -18.42 -1.30 21.62
N SER A 262 -18.67 -0.03 21.39
CA SER A 262 -17.61 0.88 20.87
C SER A 262 -16.41 0.97 21.82
N ASP A 263 -16.62 0.77 23.12
CA ASP A 263 -15.53 0.77 24.12
C ASP A 263 -14.56 -0.43 23.96
N ASP A 264 -14.95 -1.47 23.24
CA ASP A 264 -14.08 -2.61 22.93
C ASP A 264 -13.09 -2.31 21.78
N LEU A 265 -13.26 -1.18 21.07
CA LEU A 265 -12.34 -0.73 20.02
C LEU A 265 -11.07 -0.11 20.64
N PRO A 266 -9.93 -0.19 19.92
CA PRO A 266 -8.75 0.60 20.25
C PRO A 266 -9.08 2.10 20.37
N GLU A 267 -8.39 2.82 21.25
CA GLU A 267 -8.68 4.23 21.56
C GLU A 267 -8.61 5.14 20.33
N ASP A 268 -7.59 4.97 19.52
CA ASP A 268 -7.36 5.70 18.26
C ASP A 268 -8.49 5.50 17.24
N VAL A 269 -9.04 4.28 17.18
CA VAL A 269 -10.20 3.96 16.33
C VAL A 269 -11.48 4.57 16.90
N ARG A 270 -11.66 4.46 18.22
CA ARG A 270 -12.83 5.00 18.92
C ARG A 270 -12.98 6.51 18.75
N GLN A 271 -11.86 7.24 18.78
CA GLN A 271 -11.85 8.69 18.54
C GLN A 271 -12.28 9.11 17.13
N GLN A 272 -12.34 8.19 16.18
CA GLN A 272 -12.83 8.45 14.83
C GLN A 272 -14.34 8.29 14.68
N LEU A 273 -14.99 7.71 15.66
CA LEU A 273 -16.43 7.52 15.63
C LEU A 273 -17.14 8.84 15.99
N SER A 274 -18.25 9.11 15.31
CA SER A 274 -19.07 10.30 15.54
C SER A 274 -19.82 10.28 16.88
N SER A 275 -20.04 9.07 17.42
CA SER A 275 -20.85 8.83 18.62
C SER A 275 -20.31 7.65 19.43
N THR A 276 -20.78 7.50 20.67
CA THR A 276 -20.59 6.31 21.45
C THR A 276 -21.72 5.31 21.20
N TYR A 277 -21.38 4.09 20.86
CA TYR A 277 -22.35 3.04 20.52
C TYR A 277 -22.41 1.99 21.62
N PRO A 278 -23.46 1.97 22.45
CA PRO A 278 -23.57 1.07 23.60
C PRO A 278 -23.92 -0.36 23.21
N VAL A 279 -24.42 -0.57 22.00
CA VAL A 279 -24.88 -1.88 21.51
C VAL A 279 -24.24 -2.20 20.17
N GLY A 280 -23.72 -3.42 20.06
CA GLY A 280 -23.14 -3.87 18.81
C GLY A 280 -22.86 -5.37 18.78
N LYS A 281 -22.35 -5.80 17.66
CA LYS A 281 -21.81 -7.13 17.39
C LYS A 281 -20.47 -7.01 16.69
N LYS A 282 -19.67 -8.06 16.75
CA LYS A 282 -18.48 -8.20 15.92
C LYS A 282 -18.43 -9.58 15.29
N VAL A 283 -17.88 -9.66 14.10
CA VAL A 283 -17.53 -10.92 13.43
C VAL A 283 -16.02 -10.97 13.28
N THR A 284 -15.40 -11.96 13.92
CA THR A 284 -13.95 -12.20 13.82
C THR A 284 -13.69 -13.19 12.70
N ILE A 285 -12.92 -12.78 11.70
CA ILE A 285 -12.60 -13.52 10.49
C ILE A 285 -11.13 -13.91 10.54
N LYS A 286 -10.85 -15.20 10.32
CA LYS A 286 -9.48 -15.70 10.11
C LYS A 286 -9.35 -16.12 8.66
N ALA A 287 -8.49 -15.46 7.92
CA ALA A 287 -8.18 -15.78 6.53
C ALA A 287 -6.68 -16.04 6.37
N GLY A 288 -6.33 -16.90 5.42
CA GLY A 288 -4.93 -17.23 5.16
C GLY A 288 -4.29 -16.35 4.09
N SER A 289 -5.06 -15.82 3.15
CA SER A 289 -4.58 -15.01 2.04
C SER A 289 -5.28 -13.65 1.96
N LEU A 290 -4.66 -12.71 1.24
CA LEU A 290 -5.21 -11.37 1.01
C LEU A 290 -6.54 -11.43 0.25
N GLU A 291 -6.63 -12.26 -0.80
CA GLU A 291 -7.85 -12.43 -1.59
C GLU A 291 -8.98 -13.05 -0.76
N GLU A 292 -8.64 -14.00 0.11
CA GLU A 292 -9.62 -14.65 0.98
C GLU A 292 -10.19 -13.68 2.01
N VAL A 293 -9.38 -12.79 2.60
CA VAL A 293 -9.87 -11.82 3.58
C VAL A 293 -10.84 -10.82 2.96
N ASP A 294 -10.57 -10.30 1.75
CA ASP A 294 -11.50 -9.40 1.06
C ASP A 294 -12.86 -10.06 0.81
N LYS A 295 -12.85 -11.28 0.27
CA LYS A 295 -14.07 -12.05 0.03
C LYS A 295 -14.87 -12.30 1.32
N ARG A 296 -14.20 -12.65 2.41
CA ARG A 296 -14.84 -12.93 3.69
C ARG A 296 -15.37 -11.66 4.38
N VAL A 297 -14.65 -10.55 4.27
CA VAL A 297 -15.12 -9.23 4.71
C VAL A 297 -16.35 -8.82 3.92
N ALA A 298 -16.35 -8.98 2.59
CA ALA A 298 -17.53 -8.71 1.77
C ALA A 298 -18.75 -9.50 2.22
N GLN A 299 -18.60 -10.80 2.49
CA GLN A 299 -19.67 -11.64 3.03
C GLN A 299 -20.16 -11.13 4.39
N ALA A 300 -19.25 -10.73 5.28
CA ALA A 300 -19.61 -10.15 6.59
C ALA A 300 -20.35 -8.80 6.44
N LEU A 301 -20.15 -8.08 5.34
CA LEU A 301 -20.86 -6.83 5.03
C LEU A 301 -22.15 -7.06 4.23
N GLY A 302 -22.52 -8.30 3.95
CA GLY A 302 -23.69 -8.64 3.15
C GLY A 302 -23.51 -8.31 1.65
N ASN A 303 -22.29 -8.07 1.20
CA ASN A 303 -21.97 -7.75 -0.18
C ASN A 303 -21.68 -9.03 -1.01
N LYS A 304 -21.96 -8.98 -2.30
CA LYS A 304 -21.68 -10.10 -3.21
C LYS A 304 -20.22 -10.21 -3.65
N SER A 305 -19.50 -9.12 -3.60
CA SER A 305 -18.08 -9.02 -3.99
C SER A 305 -17.35 -8.09 -3.07
N GLY A 306 -16.04 -8.28 -2.90
CA GLY A 306 -15.16 -7.40 -2.18
C GLY A 306 -15.06 -6.02 -2.83
N SER A 307 -14.86 -5.02 -2.02
CA SER A 307 -14.59 -3.63 -2.45
C SER A 307 -13.18 -3.18 -2.09
N LEU A 308 -12.50 -3.92 -1.20
CA LEU A 308 -11.11 -3.70 -0.87
C LEU A 308 -10.21 -4.38 -1.91
N LYS A 309 -9.27 -3.65 -2.45
CA LYS A 309 -8.20 -4.20 -3.29
C LYS A 309 -6.92 -4.20 -2.49
N ILE A 310 -6.47 -5.38 -2.11
CA ILE A 310 -5.24 -5.58 -1.35
C ILE A 310 -4.26 -6.30 -2.28
N ALA A 311 -3.25 -5.58 -2.76
CA ALA A 311 -2.31 -6.11 -3.74
C ALA A 311 -0.86 -5.86 -3.32
N PRO A 312 -0.02 -6.91 -3.28
CA PRO A 312 1.41 -6.74 -3.18
C PRO A 312 1.97 -6.17 -4.49
N GLY A 313 2.83 -5.18 -4.37
CA GLY A 313 3.60 -4.64 -5.49
C GLY A 313 4.86 -5.44 -5.78
N GLN A 314 5.69 -4.90 -6.67
CA GLN A 314 7.02 -5.47 -6.94
C GLN A 314 7.98 -5.09 -5.81
N ALA A 315 8.87 -6.02 -5.45
CA ALA A 315 9.93 -5.76 -4.48
C ALA A 315 10.77 -4.57 -4.94
N LYS A 316 11.08 -3.67 -4.02
CA LYS A 316 11.96 -2.52 -4.22
C LYS A 316 13.04 -2.48 -3.15
N GLN A 317 14.08 -1.68 -3.36
CA GLN A 317 15.05 -1.40 -2.31
C GLN A 317 14.38 -0.55 -1.23
N SER A 318 14.68 -0.85 0.03
CA SER A 318 14.22 -0.01 1.14
C SER A 318 14.91 1.35 1.13
N ASP A 319 14.19 2.39 1.49
CA ASP A 319 14.78 3.70 1.73
C ASP A 319 15.61 3.65 3.04
N PRO A 320 16.89 4.05 3.02
CA PRO A 320 17.71 4.10 4.23
C PRO A 320 17.12 5.01 5.32
N SER A 321 16.38 6.05 4.94
CA SER A 321 15.72 6.99 5.86
C SER A 321 14.46 6.43 6.51
N SER A 322 13.91 5.33 5.99
CA SER A 322 12.65 4.74 6.47
C SER A 322 12.75 4.03 7.83
N GLY A 323 13.97 3.91 8.39
CA GLY A 323 14.22 3.21 9.66
C GLY A 323 14.06 1.68 9.59
N THR A 324 13.68 1.10 8.45
CA THR A 324 13.64 -0.36 8.29
C THR A 324 15.04 -0.95 8.27
N THR A 325 15.22 -2.08 8.96
CA THR A 325 16.49 -2.85 8.94
C THR A 325 16.59 -3.76 7.71
N ALA A 326 15.52 -3.99 6.97
CA ALA A 326 15.52 -4.83 5.77
C ALA A 326 16.14 -4.09 4.58
N SER A 327 16.89 -4.81 3.75
CA SER A 327 17.49 -4.27 2.52
C SER A 327 16.46 -4.11 1.39
N PHE A 328 15.38 -4.87 1.44
CA PHE A 328 14.31 -4.88 0.45
C PHE A 328 12.96 -4.83 1.13
N VAL A 329 12.01 -4.23 0.46
CA VAL A 329 10.60 -4.17 0.89
C VAL A 329 9.68 -4.57 -0.26
N ILE A 330 8.52 -5.10 0.08
CA ILE A 330 7.42 -5.32 -0.85
C ILE A 330 6.34 -4.32 -0.50
N PRO A 331 6.03 -3.35 -1.36
CA PRO A 331 4.94 -2.42 -1.10
C PRO A 331 3.62 -3.17 -1.16
N LEU A 332 2.81 -3.04 -0.12
CA LEU A 332 1.45 -3.56 -0.02
C LEU A 332 0.49 -2.40 -0.17
N SER A 333 -0.23 -2.35 -1.28
CA SER A 333 -1.24 -1.32 -1.54
C SER A 333 -2.62 -1.81 -1.14
N LEU A 334 -3.29 -1.01 -0.33
CA LEU A 334 -4.69 -1.20 0.07
C LEU A 334 -5.49 -0.05 -0.53
N THR A 335 -6.43 -0.36 -1.43
CA THR A 335 -7.27 0.63 -2.11
C THR A 335 -8.74 0.21 -2.04
N GLY A 336 -9.64 1.17 -2.23
CA GLY A 336 -11.07 0.98 -2.24
C GLY A 336 -11.73 1.30 -0.91
N GLN A 337 -13.01 1.64 -0.98
CA GLN A 337 -13.84 1.89 0.19
C GLN A 337 -14.68 0.67 0.52
N VAL A 338 -14.77 0.38 1.80
CA VAL A 338 -15.72 -0.60 2.29
C VAL A 338 -17.13 -0.01 2.16
N SER A 339 -18.03 -0.73 1.49
CA SER A 339 -19.44 -0.35 1.42
C SER A 339 -20.25 -1.17 2.42
N CYS A 340 -21.05 -0.51 3.22
CA CYS A 340 -22.00 -1.15 4.13
C CYS A 340 -23.46 -0.95 3.73
N SER A 341 -23.73 -0.48 2.49
CA SER A 341 -25.08 -0.14 2.00
C SER A 341 -26.09 -1.29 2.10
N ALA A 342 -25.62 -2.54 2.15
CA ALA A 342 -26.47 -3.70 2.34
C ALA A 342 -26.97 -3.88 3.78
N ILE A 343 -26.28 -3.30 4.77
CA ILE A 343 -26.51 -3.56 6.18
C ILE A 343 -26.55 -2.30 7.06
N CYS A 344 -26.10 -1.18 6.55
CA CYS A 344 -26.13 0.08 7.28
C CYS A 344 -27.52 0.74 7.21
N SER A 345 -27.87 1.44 8.27
CA SER A 345 -29.01 2.37 8.30
C SER A 345 -28.85 3.44 7.22
N ARG A 346 -29.94 4.02 6.78
CA ARG A 346 -29.91 5.09 5.76
C ARG A 346 -29.18 6.34 6.22
N ASP A 347 -29.24 6.60 7.52
CA ASP A 347 -28.58 7.74 8.15
C ASP A 347 -27.23 7.35 8.81
N ALA A 348 -26.72 6.14 8.51
CA ALA A 348 -25.47 5.67 9.05
C ALA A 348 -24.28 6.54 8.60
N GLY A 349 -23.30 6.68 9.48
CA GLY A 349 -22.03 7.25 9.12
C GLY A 349 -21.25 6.38 8.12
N ASP A 350 -20.31 6.97 7.42
CA ASP A 350 -19.41 6.24 6.52
C ASP A 350 -18.67 5.13 7.29
N PRO A 351 -18.52 3.94 6.70
CA PRO A 351 -17.78 2.87 7.35
C PRO A 351 -16.31 3.25 7.54
N VAL A 352 -15.77 2.92 8.72
CA VAL A 352 -14.37 3.18 9.05
C VAL A 352 -13.55 1.93 8.75
N THR A 353 -12.50 2.07 7.95
CA THR A 353 -11.56 0.98 7.70
C THR A 353 -10.26 1.24 8.45
N VAL A 354 -9.84 0.24 9.22
CA VAL A 354 -8.66 0.29 10.08
C VAL A 354 -7.70 -0.83 9.66
N VAL A 355 -6.43 -0.54 9.59
CA VAL A 355 -5.37 -1.50 9.29
C VAL A 355 -4.42 -1.56 10.48
N THR A 356 -4.32 -2.73 11.08
CA THR A 356 -3.33 -3.03 12.13
C THR A 356 -2.26 -3.93 11.53
N HIS A 357 -1.01 -3.53 11.65
CA HIS A 357 0.13 -4.22 11.05
C HIS A 357 1.33 -4.21 12.00
N PRO A 358 2.34 -5.08 11.82
CA PRO A 358 3.60 -4.98 12.54
C PRO A 358 4.24 -3.60 12.36
N SER A 359 4.77 -3.03 13.43
CA SER A 359 5.33 -1.67 13.43
C SER A 359 6.53 -1.49 12.49
N GLN A 360 7.21 -2.58 12.16
CA GLN A 360 8.28 -2.60 11.17
C GLN A 360 7.84 -2.43 9.71
N TRP A 361 6.53 -2.49 9.43
CA TRP A 361 5.97 -2.14 8.13
C TRP A 361 5.83 -0.62 8.09
N VAL A 362 6.62 0.00 7.25
CA VAL A 362 6.70 1.47 7.20
C VAL A 362 5.65 2.00 6.22
N ASN A 363 4.92 3.03 6.65
CA ASN A 363 4.12 3.83 5.73
C ASN A 363 5.01 4.92 5.13
N GLU A 364 4.91 5.18 3.82
CA GLU A 364 5.66 6.25 3.14
C GLU A 364 5.45 7.64 3.81
N ASP A 365 4.33 7.82 4.52
CA ASP A 365 3.98 9.08 5.22
C ASP A 365 4.39 9.13 6.71
N SER A 366 4.94 8.05 7.28
CA SER A 366 5.29 7.99 8.70
C SER A 366 6.80 7.93 8.94
N SER A 367 7.32 8.90 9.67
CA SER A 367 8.76 9.11 9.91
C SER A 367 9.35 8.43 11.16
N ALA A 368 8.67 7.51 11.80
CA ALA A 368 9.18 6.90 13.03
C ALA A 368 9.14 5.38 13.03
N PRO A 369 10.28 4.69 13.16
CA PRO A 369 10.30 3.28 13.51
C PRO A 369 9.85 3.13 14.97
N SER A 370 8.85 2.31 15.20
CA SER A 370 8.49 1.85 16.55
C SER A 370 9.23 0.55 16.87
N ASP A 371 9.42 0.27 18.16
CA ASP A 371 10.16 -0.89 18.66
C ASP A 371 9.68 -2.22 18.10
N GLU A 372 10.59 -3.17 17.89
CA GLU A 372 10.26 -4.53 17.45
C GLU A 372 9.20 -5.18 18.36
N GLY A 373 8.19 -5.78 17.73
CA GLY A 373 7.11 -6.50 18.44
C GLY A 373 5.88 -5.68 18.75
N GLN A 374 5.85 -4.37 18.46
CA GLN A 374 4.65 -3.53 18.54
C GLN A 374 3.82 -3.63 17.27
N THR A 375 2.56 -3.28 17.36
CA THR A 375 1.66 -3.12 16.22
C THR A 375 1.32 -1.67 16.02
N SER A 376 1.28 -1.25 14.76
CA SER A 376 0.81 0.07 14.36
C SER A 376 -0.60 -0.01 13.81
N THR A 377 -1.39 1.02 14.04
CA THR A 377 -2.77 1.10 13.55
C THR A 377 -2.89 2.32 12.64
N GLN A 378 -3.49 2.13 11.47
CA GLN A 378 -3.74 3.19 10.51
C GLN A 378 -5.19 3.16 10.06
N ILE A 379 -5.74 4.34 9.79
CA ILE A 379 -7.13 4.51 9.40
C ILE A 379 -7.16 4.95 7.94
N ILE A 380 -7.80 4.14 7.09
CA ILE A 380 -8.00 4.49 5.69
C ILE A 380 -9.18 5.46 5.61
N ARG A 381 -8.97 6.62 5.00
CA ARG A 381 -9.99 7.64 4.78
C ARG A 381 -10.17 7.89 3.29
N GLY A 382 -11.39 7.76 2.83
CA GLY A 382 -11.75 8.01 1.44
C GLY A 382 -11.06 7.05 0.45
N ASP A 383 -10.83 7.52 -0.76
CA ASP A 383 -10.28 6.73 -1.87
C ASP A 383 -8.73 6.73 -1.92
N ALA A 384 -8.06 7.40 -0.96
CA ALA A 384 -6.61 7.45 -0.94
C ALA A 384 -6.03 6.05 -0.65
N PRO A 385 -5.12 5.53 -1.48
CA PRO A 385 -4.48 4.26 -1.22
C PRO A 385 -3.59 4.35 0.02
N LEU A 386 -3.68 3.34 0.89
CA LEU A 386 -2.67 3.12 1.92
C LEU A 386 -1.59 2.21 1.35
N THR A 387 -0.34 2.66 1.36
CA THR A 387 0.80 1.84 0.96
C THR A 387 1.67 1.56 2.18
N LEU A 388 1.94 0.27 2.42
CA LEU A 388 2.79 -0.21 3.50
C LEU A 388 4.00 -0.92 2.89
N ASP A 389 5.19 -0.48 3.21
CA ASP A 389 6.42 -1.17 2.83
C ASP A 389 6.69 -2.33 3.79
N VAL A 390 6.42 -3.54 3.32
CA VAL A 390 6.61 -4.79 4.07
C VAL A 390 8.06 -5.23 3.98
N PRO A 391 8.81 -5.28 5.10
CA PRO A 391 10.20 -5.69 5.09
C PRO A 391 10.37 -7.13 4.60
N LEU A 392 11.31 -7.32 3.67
CA LEU A 392 11.71 -8.63 3.21
C LEU A 392 12.95 -9.09 3.96
N GLU A 393 12.72 -9.76 5.08
CA GLU A 393 13.79 -10.22 5.97
C GLU A 393 14.54 -11.45 5.42
N THR A 394 15.86 -11.46 5.61
CA THR A 394 16.70 -12.61 5.33
C THR A 394 16.72 -13.56 6.52
N LYS A 395 16.40 -14.84 6.30
CA LYS A 395 16.54 -15.90 7.33
C LYS A 395 17.99 -16.17 7.71
N LYS A 396 18.86 -16.06 6.74
CA LYS A 396 20.30 -16.30 6.91
C LYS A 396 21.08 -15.47 5.91
N THR A 397 22.09 -14.79 6.42
CA THR A 397 23.06 -14.07 5.62
C THR A 397 24.45 -14.58 5.98
N SER A 398 25.30 -14.80 4.99
CA SER A 398 26.71 -14.98 5.17
C SER A 398 27.47 -14.26 4.08
N THR A 399 28.41 -13.42 4.47
CA THR A 399 29.20 -12.60 3.55
C THR A 399 30.68 -12.85 3.78
N THR A 400 31.41 -13.09 2.70
CA THR A 400 32.87 -13.28 2.74
C THR A 400 33.52 -12.36 1.71
N MET A 401 34.56 -11.69 2.10
CA MET A 401 35.38 -10.85 1.23
C MET A 401 36.82 -11.28 1.32
N HIS A 402 37.43 -11.65 0.19
CA HIS A 402 38.84 -11.92 0.09
C HIS A 402 39.54 -10.64 -0.36
N LEU A 403 40.50 -10.19 0.46
CA LEU A 403 41.28 -8.98 0.24
C LEU A 403 42.76 -9.36 0.19
N ASN A 404 43.31 -9.39 -1.01
CA ASN A 404 44.72 -9.62 -1.22
C ASN A 404 45.40 -8.31 -1.65
N PRO A 405 46.15 -7.64 -0.75
CA PRO A 405 46.77 -6.36 -1.09
C PRO A 405 47.63 -6.42 -2.36
N GLY A 406 47.42 -5.49 -3.26
CA GLY A 406 48.09 -5.45 -4.58
C GLY A 406 47.70 -6.57 -5.53
N ALA A 407 46.61 -7.31 -5.25
CA ALA A 407 46.16 -8.44 -6.03
C ALA A 407 44.61 -8.53 -6.05
N GLU A 408 44.10 -9.70 -6.43
CA GLU A 408 42.65 -9.95 -6.59
C GLU A 408 41.86 -9.65 -5.31
N VAL A 409 40.70 -8.98 -5.51
CA VAL A 409 39.62 -8.82 -4.53
C VAL A 409 38.43 -9.60 -5.00
N SER A 410 37.84 -10.43 -4.12
CA SER A 410 36.60 -11.12 -4.38
C SER A 410 35.63 -11.00 -3.22
N TYR A 411 34.32 -11.00 -3.58
CA TYR A 411 33.21 -10.87 -2.67
C TYR A 411 32.17 -11.94 -2.96
N GLU A 412 31.69 -12.62 -1.93
CA GLU A 412 30.55 -13.53 -2.01
C GLU A 412 29.59 -13.27 -0.85
N ALA A 413 28.31 -13.03 -1.18
CA ALA A 413 27.24 -12.96 -0.20
C ALA A 413 26.17 -14.01 -0.50
N ASN A 414 25.78 -14.76 0.52
CA ASN A 414 24.70 -15.73 0.46
C ASN A 414 23.53 -15.22 1.29
N LEU A 415 22.41 -14.92 0.64
CA LEU A 415 21.18 -14.38 1.22
C LEU A 415 20.08 -15.42 1.09
N THR A 416 19.48 -15.83 2.20
CA THR A 416 18.41 -16.83 2.20
C THR A 416 17.11 -16.20 2.67
N PHE A 417 16.09 -16.29 1.85
CA PHE A 417 14.75 -15.79 2.12
C PHE A 417 13.72 -16.91 2.24
N ASP A 418 12.63 -16.65 2.94
CA ASP A 418 11.46 -17.53 2.94
C ASP A 418 10.70 -17.42 1.62
N ASN A 419 10.39 -18.54 0.98
CA ASN A 419 9.58 -18.56 -0.23
C ASN A 419 8.19 -17.94 0.01
N ALA A 420 7.70 -18.03 1.23
CA ALA A 420 6.42 -17.46 1.62
C ALA A 420 6.45 -15.92 1.65
N ALA A 421 7.57 -15.34 2.09
CA ALA A 421 7.77 -13.90 2.09
C ALA A 421 8.08 -13.35 0.69
N LEU A 422 8.88 -14.09 -0.09
CA LEU A 422 9.20 -13.69 -1.47
C LEU A 422 7.97 -13.67 -2.41
N GLY A 423 7.05 -14.64 -2.26
CA GLY A 423 5.95 -14.80 -3.19
C GLY A 423 6.44 -14.91 -4.64
N ASP A 424 5.87 -14.09 -5.52
CA ASP A 424 6.23 -14.01 -6.94
C ASP A 424 7.42 -13.09 -7.23
N ASN A 425 7.97 -12.43 -6.19
CA ASN A 425 9.05 -11.44 -6.34
C ASN A 425 10.46 -12.03 -6.50
N LYS A 426 10.61 -13.35 -6.74
CA LYS A 426 11.93 -14.01 -6.80
C LYS A 426 12.85 -13.44 -7.86
N GLU A 427 12.33 -13.23 -9.07
CA GLU A 427 13.13 -12.66 -10.17
C GLU A 427 13.41 -11.18 -9.96
N GLU A 428 12.48 -10.44 -9.34
CA GLU A 428 12.68 -9.02 -9.03
C GLU A 428 13.75 -8.82 -7.97
N VAL A 429 13.74 -9.62 -6.89
CA VAL A 429 14.81 -9.60 -5.88
C VAL A 429 16.16 -9.95 -6.50
N LYS A 430 16.22 -10.94 -7.41
CA LYS A 430 17.43 -11.25 -8.17
C LYS A 430 17.94 -10.09 -8.99
N LYS A 431 17.03 -9.36 -9.65
CA LYS A 431 17.34 -8.17 -10.44
C LYS A 431 17.83 -7.03 -9.55
N LEU A 432 17.17 -6.79 -8.41
CA LEU A 432 17.58 -5.80 -7.41
C LEU A 432 18.97 -6.10 -6.84
N LEU A 433 19.29 -7.39 -6.54
CA LEU A 433 20.61 -7.82 -6.08
C LEU A 433 21.69 -7.62 -7.14
N ARG A 434 21.36 -7.81 -8.43
CA ARG A 434 22.27 -7.51 -9.54
C ARG A 434 22.50 -6.01 -9.67
N GLY A 435 21.43 -5.20 -9.52
CA GLY A 435 21.45 -3.76 -9.74
C GLY A 435 21.94 -3.40 -11.15
N ASP A 436 22.37 -2.16 -11.31
CA ASP A 436 23.01 -1.67 -12.56
C ASP A 436 24.50 -2.04 -12.65
N ARG A 437 24.97 -2.93 -11.78
CA ARG A 437 26.35 -3.31 -11.58
C ARG A 437 26.60 -4.72 -12.09
N ASN A 438 27.86 -5.04 -12.36
CA ASN A 438 28.26 -6.32 -12.95
C ASN A 438 28.32 -7.49 -11.95
N TRP A 439 27.44 -7.48 -10.92
CA TRP A 439 27.34 -8.59 -9.98
C TRP A 439 26.78 -9.85 -10.65
N SER A 440 27.42 -10.98 -10.39
CA SER A 440 26.87 -12.30 -10.72
C SER A 440 25.90 -12.70 -9.61
N VAL A 441 24.64 -12.99 -9.97
CA VAL A 441 23.62 -13.44 -9.02
C VAL A 441 23.09 -14.80 -9.43
N GLU A 442 23.40 -15.81 -8.65
CA GLU A 442 22.87 -17.16 -8.77
C GLU A 442 21.70 -17.34 -7.81
N GLN A 443 20.62 -17.98 -8.28
CA GLN A 443 19.42 -18.27 -7.49
C GLN A 443 19.25 -19.77 -7.37
N LYS A 444 19.08 -20.25 -6.13
CA LYS A 444 18.80 -21.65 -5.83
C LYS A 444 17.52 -21.74 -4.98
N SER A 445 16.42 -22.17 -5.60
CA SER A 445 15.16 -22.38 -4.90
C SER A 445 15.12 -23.78 -4.29
N GLY A 446 14.77 -23.83 -2.99
CA GLY A 446 14.58 -25.05 -2.22
C GLY A 446 13.14 -25.19 -1.71
N LYS A 447 12.88 -26.26 -0.95
CA LYS A 447 11.58 -26.51 -0.33
C LYS A 447 11.38 -25.58 0.88
N GLY A 448 10.77 -24.43 0.65
CA GLY A 448 10.46 -23.42 1.69
C GLY A 448 11.36 -22.19 1.68
N THR A 449 12.54 -22.25 1.05
CA THR A 449 13.47 -21.10 0.98
C THR A 449 14.07 -20.92 -0.40
N THR A 450 14.46 -19.69 -0.72
CA THR A 450 15.26 -19.35 -1.89
C THR A 450 16.55 -18.68 -1.41
N GLN A 451 17.67 -19.18 -1.90
CA GLN A 451 19.00 -18.63 -1.65
C GLN A 451 19.48 -17.89 -2.89
N TYR A 452 20.00 -16.69 -2.69
CA TYR A 452 20.74 -15.95 -3.70
C TYR A 452 22.21 -15.90 -3.30
N THR A 453 23.09 -16.23 -4.24
CA THR A 453 24.53 -16.07 -4.10
C THR A 453 24.98 -14.96 -5.01
N VAL A 454 25.44 -13.86 -4.43
CA VAL A 454 25.93 -12.67 -5.13
C VAL A 454 27.46 -12.73 -5.13
N ARG A 455 28.08 -12.66 -6.32
CA ARG A 455 29.54 -12.72 -6.47
C ARG A 455 30.06 -11.56 -7.29
N GLY A 456 31.24 -11.08 -6.90
CA GLY A 456 32.02 -10.12 -7.65
C GLY A 456 33.52 -10.31 -7.43
N SER A 457 34.33 -10.11 -8.46
CA SER A 457 35.79 -10.13 -8.35
C SER A 457 36.42 -9.15 -9.33
N ALA A 458 37.61 -8.70 -8.98
CA ALA A 458 38.51 -7.92 -9.83
C ALA A 458 39.97 -8.16 -9.45
N ASP A 459 40.87 -7.88 -10.40
CA ASP A 459 42.29 -8.15 -10.29
C ASP A 459 43.01 -7.27 -9.26
N ASP A 460 42.38 -6.17 -8.85
CA ASP A 460 42.89 -5.26 -7.83
C ASP A 460 41.76 -4.48 -7.11
N PRO A 461 42.00 -3.88 -5.93
CA PRO A 461 41.00 -3.12 -5.15
C PRO A 461 40.40 -1.93 -5.89
N LEU A 462 41.17 -1.21 -6.70
CA LEU A 462 40.67 -0.05 -7.47
C LEU A 462 39.75 -0.50 -8.60
N ALA A 463 40.12 -1.55 -9.34
CA ALA A 463 39.29 -2.16 -10.35
C ALA A 463 38.00 -2.72 -9.76
N PHE A 464 38.07 -3.35 -8.58
CA PHE A 464 36.90 -3.82 -7.83
C PHE A 464 35.97 -2.65 -7.49
N SER A 465 36.52 -1.60 -6.90
CA SER A 465 35.74 -0.40 -6.54
C SER A 465 35.07 0.24 -7.76
N LYS A 466 35.80 0.45 -8.85
CA LYS A 466 35.23 0.99 -10.12
C LYS A 466 34.11 0.13 -10.68
N LYS A 467 34.26 -1.19 -10.62
CA LYS A 467 33.33 -2.15 -11.19
C LYS A 467 32.03 -2.26 -10.36
N TYR A 468 32.11 -2.11 -9.04
CA TYR A 468 31.03 -2.46 -8.13
C TYR A 468 30.51 -1.32 -7.23
N SER A 469 31.22 -0.19 -7.05
CA SER A 469 30.72 0.88 -6.18
C SER A 469 29.54 1.65 -6.76
N GLY A 470 29.52 1.89 -8.04
CA GLY A 470 28.48 2.69 -8.72
C GLY A 470 28.35 4.13 -8.18
N SER A 471 29.24 4.55 -7.28
CA SER A 471 29.35 5.90 -6.70
C SER A 471 30.81 6.34 -6.79
N ASP A 472 31.08 7.63 -6.58
CA ASP A 472 32.42 8.19 -6.56
C ASP A 472 33.25 7.74 -5.34
N SER A 473 32.60 7.13 -4.36
CA SER A 473 33.26 6.59 -3.16
C SER A 473 33.76 5.17 -3.42
N PRO A 474 35.06 4.91 -3.27
CA PRO A 474 35.62 3.59 -3.48
C PRO A 474 35.15 2.62 -2.39
N LEU A 475 34.79 1.37 -2.77
CA LEU A 475 34.42 0.30 -1.84
C LEU A 475 35.62 -0.22 -1.05
N VAL A 476 36.77 -0.26 -1.70
CA VAL A 476 38.03 -0.71 -1.11
C VAL A 476 39.08 0.33 -1.43
N VAL A 477 39.73 0.85 -0.39
CA VAL A 477 40.89 1.75 -0.51
C VAL A 477 42.10 1.05 0.06
N GLU A 478 43.19 1.07 -0.68
CA GLU A 478 44.45 0.45 -0.33
C GLU A 478 45.55 1.50 -0.37
N ASN A 479 46.32 1.60 0.74
CA ASN A 479 47.47 2.49 0.83
C ASN A 479 48.69 1.65 1.26
N GLU A 480 49.73 1.65 0.42
CA GLU A 480 51.00 1.05 0.75
C GLU A 480 51.69 1.87 1.84
N LEU A 481 52.16 1.20 2.87
CA LEU A 481 52.95 1.80 3.96
C LEU A 481 54.43 1.49 3.75
N GLU A 482 55.32 2.13 4.54
CA GLU A 482 56.74 1.83 4.50
C GLU A 482 57.00 0.34 4.75
N PRO A 483 57.68 -0.34 3.82
CA PRO A 483 57.95 -1.78 3.93
C PRO A 483 59.07 -2.03 4.94
N THR A 484 59.00 -3.16 5.59
CA THR A 484 60.13 -3.68 6.33
C THR A 484 61.03 -4.55 5.44
N THR A 485 62.12 -5.04 5.93
CA THR A 485 63.07 -5.86 5.17
C THR A 485 62.41 -7.09 4.49
N PHE A 486 61.43 -7.70 5.14
CA PHE A 486 60.78 -8.92 4.65
C PHE A 486 59.28 -8.81 4.39
N LYS A 487 58.64 -7.68 4.75
CA LYS A 487 57.20 -7.51 4.63
C LYS A 487 56.85 -6.19 4.01
N ASN A 488 55.88 -6.21 3.08
CA ASN A 488 55.11 -5.04 2.70
C ASN A 488 53.97 -4.86 3.68
N HIS A 489 53.63 -3.63 3.98
CA HIS A 489 52.53 -3.26 4.84
C HIS A 489 51.51 -2.43 4.08
N TRP A 490 50.24 -2.72 4.30
CA TRP A 490 49.14 -2.09 3.62
C TRP A 490 48.11 -1.64 4.65
N MET A 491 47.61 -0.44 4.51
CA MET A 491 46.38 0.00 5.20
C MET A 491 45.20 -0.19 4.24
N ILE A 492 44.25 -1.03 4.64
CA ILE A 492 43.05 -1.30 3.84
C ILE A 492 41.87 -0.71 4.55
N ALA A 493 41.05 0.04 3.81
CA ALA A 493 39.75 0.53 4.25
C ALA A 493 38.64 -0.05 3.34
N VAL A 494 37.62 -0.63 3.94
CA VAL A 494 36.45 -1.17 3.24
C VAL A 494 35.22 -0.42 3.70
N THR A 495 34.48 0.18 2.76
CA THR A 495 33.17 0.75 3.04
C THR A 495 32.08 -0.27 2.76
N PRO A 496 30.97 -0.31 3.56
CA PRO A 496 29.90 -1.26 3.36
C PRO A 496 29.22 -1.04 2.00
N LEU A 497 28.84 -2.14 1.38
CA LEU A 497 27.94 -2.12 0.23
C LEU A 497 26.52 -1.88 0.77
N ASP A 498 25.95 -0.70 0.61
CA ASP A 498 24.65 -0.25 1.15
C ASP A 498 23.50 -1.27 1.04
N ARG A 499 23.57 -2.18 0.09
CA ARG A 499 22.48 -3.11 -0.22
C ARG A 499 22.64 -4.52 0.34
N MET A 500 23.85 -4.91 0.76
CA MET A 500 24.16 -6.31 1.08
C MET A 500 24.83 -6.51 2.43
N SER A 501 25.14 -5.45 3.16
CA SER A 501 26.04 -5.47 4.32
C SER A 501 25.35 -5.38 5.68
N ARG A 502 24.11 -5.83 5.78
CA ARG A 502 23.46 -5.93 7.10
C ARG A 502 23.73 -7.30 7.71
N GLY A 503 24.89 -7.45 8.32
CA GLY A 503 25.33 -8.68 8.98
C GLY A 503 26.84 -8.75 9.06
N GLU A 504 27.35 -9.80 9.70
CA GLU A 504 28.76 -10.03 9.80
C GLU A 504 29.40 -10.32 8.43
N ILE A 505 30.46 -9.59 8.11
CA ILE A 505 31.30 -9.81 6.94
C ILE A 505 32.59 -10.43 7.39
N ARG A 506 32.91 -11.62 6.88
CA ARG A 506 34.21 -12.26 7.07
C ARG A 506 35.19 -11.70 6.03
N ILE A 507 36.23 -11.06 6.48
CA ILE A 507 37.31 -10.53 5.65
C ILE A 507 38.51 -11.44 5.80
N ILE A 508 38.94 -12.01 4.68
CA ILE A 508 40.01 -13.01 4.59
C ILE A 508 41.13 -12.45 3.72
N THR A 509 42.37 -12.67 4.13
CA THR A 509 43.54 -12.44 3.28
C THR A 509 44.28 -13.78 3.07
N ASP A 510 44.37 -14.19 1.78
CA ASP A 510 44.95 -15.49 1.44
C ASP A 510 46.49 -15.44 1.40
N HIS A 511 47.05 -14.24 1.21
CA HIS A 511 48.51 -14.05 1.03
C HIS A 511 49.11 -13.06 2.04
N GLY A 512 48.41 -12.81 3.15
CA GLY A 512 48.84 -11.86 4.17
C GLY A 512 48.40 -12.24 5.58
N THR A 513 48.72 -11.37 6.52
CA THR A 513 48.21 -11.43 7.89
C THR A 513 47.85 -10.05 8.39
N PHE A 514 46.77 -9.97 9.16
CA PHE A 514 46.41 -8.76 9.90
C PHE A 514 47.46 -8.51 11.03
N ASP A 515 47.34 -7.35 11.68
CA ASP A 515 48.28 -6.95 12.76
C ASP A 515 48.33 -7.93 13.94
N ASP A 516 47.23 -8.63 14.21
CA ASP A 516 47.14 -9.68 15.24
C ASP A 516 47.68 -11.03 14.80
N GLY A 517 48.19 -11.12 13.59
CA GLY A 517 48.74 -12.36 13.01
C GLY A 517 47.68 -13.30 12.41
N SER A 518 46.36 -12.94 12.48
CA SER A 518 45.30 -13.72 11.87
C SER A 518 45.26 -13.52 10.34
N SER A 519 44.70 -14.47 9.60
CA SER A 519 44.36 -14.35 8.18
C SER A 519 42.91 -14.02 7.95
N GLU A 520 42.10 -13.87 9.00
CA GLU A 520 40.67 -13.62 8.95
C GLU A 520 40.24 -12.63 10.03
N LYS A 521 39.34 -11.70 9.69
CA LYS A 521 38.64 -10.80 10.62
C LYS A 521 37.18 -10.79 10.31
N THR A 522 36.35 -10.62 11.35
CA THR A 522 34.92 -10.37 11.22
C THR A 522 34.63 -8.90 11.45
N TRP A 523 33.77 -8.33 10.62
CA TRP A 523 33.33 -6.95 10.71
C TRP A 523 31.80 -6.87 10.62
N THR A 524 31.22 -6.09 11.52
CA THR A 524 29.77 -5.79 11.52
C THR A 524 29.58 -4.34 11.10
N PRO A 525 29.06 -4.05 9.89
CA PRO A 525 28.91 -2.69 9.37
C PRO A 525 28.06 -1.74 10.21
N GLY A 526 27.25 -2.25 11.14
CA GLY A 526 26.48 -1.41 12.08
C GLY A 526 27.30 -0.81 13.22
N GLU A 527 28.47 -1.38 13.53
CA GLU A 527 29.35 -0.93 14.61
C GLU A 527 30.36 0.13 14.15
N SER A 528 30.72 0.12 12.87
CA SER A 528 31.56 1.15 12.24
C SER A 528 31.17 1.37 10.78
N THR A 529 31.26 2.60 10.32
CA THR A 529 30.96 2.97 8.93
C THR A 529 32.04 2.51 7.94
N VAL A 530 33.22 2.19 8.43
CA VAL A 530 34.37 1.75 7.61
C VAL A 530 35.15 0.70 8.38
N PHE A 531 35.45 -0.42 7.72
CA PHE A 531 36.42 -1.37 8.23
C PHE A 531 37.84 -0.89 7.89
N ASN A 532 38.67 -0.73 8.88
CA ASN A 532 40.09 -0.39 8.70
C ASN A 532 40.99 -1.49 9.30
N ALA A 533 41.93 -1.97 8.51
CA ALA A 533 42.87 -2.94 8.95
C ALA A 533 44.25 -2.77 8.30
N ARG A 534 45.27 -3.11 9.02
CA ARG A 534 46.63 -3.23 8.48
C ARG A 534 46.91 -4.67 8.11
N VAL A 535 47.36 -4.88 6.89
CA VAL A 535 47.72 -6.22 6.35
C VAL A 535 49.17 -6.21 5.96
N SER A 536 49.85 -7.29 6.33
CA SER A 536 51.27 -7.50 6.02
C SER A 536 51.42 -8.66 5.06
N THR A 537 52.13 -8.48 3.96
CA THR A 537 52.47 -9.53 2.96
C THR A 537 53.97 -9.76 2.91
N LEU A 538 54.39 -10.98 2.61
CA LEU A 538 55.83 -11.30 2.50
C LEU A 538 56.43 -10.69 1.20
N ARG A 539 57.59 -10.04 1.32
CA ARG A 539 58.39 -9.61 0.18
C ARG A 539 59.15 -10.79 -0.40
N THR A 540 58.77 -11.28 -1.54
CA THR A 540 59.40 -12.47 -2.17
C THR A 540 60.85 -12.24 -2.51
N GLY A 541 61.24 -11.08 -3.00
CA GLY A 541 62.63 -10.78 -3.36
C GLY A 541 63.62 -10.90 -2.19
N PRO A 542 63.46 -10.12 -1.09
CA PRO A 542 64.30 -10.23 0.09
C PRO A 542 64.28 -11.61 0.74
N VAL A 543 63.12 -12.30 0.75
CA VAL A 543 63.01 -13.66 1.30
C VAL A 543 63.82 -14.66 0.47
N VAL A 544 63.71 -14.60 -0.86
CA VAL A 544 64.51 -15.45 -1.76
C VAL A 544 66.00 -15.18 -1.59
N VAL A 545 66.39 -13.89 -1.50
CA VAL A 545 67.80 -13.53 -1.24
C VAL A 545 68.29 -14.09 0.12
N ALA A 546 67.47 -13.95 1.18
CA ALA A 546 67.83 -14.50 2.49
C ALA A 546 67.94 -16.03 2.48
N VAL A 547 67.03 -16.72 1.78
CA VAL A 547 67.08 -18.17 1.60
C VAL A 547 68.33 -18.57 0.80
N VAL A 548 68.65 -17.89 -0.29
CA VAL A 548 69.84 -18.13 -1.10
C VAL A 548 71.12 -17.90 -0.28
N ILE A 549 71.14 -16.78 0.45
CA ILE A 549 72.31 -16.54 1.38
C ILE A 549 72.38 -17.62 2.44
N GLY A 550 71.32 -18.06 3.05
CA GLY A 550 71.26 -19.14 4.02
C GLY A 550 71.76 -20.44 3.43
N VAL A 551 71.30 -20.80 2.23
CA VAL A 551 71.77 -21.99 1.51
C VAL A 551 73.29 -21.89 1.20
N LEU A 552 73.80 -20.73 0.79
CA LEU A 552 75.23 -20.49 0.53
C LEU A 552 76.00 -20.60 1.81
N ILE A 553 75.55 -20.05 2.95
CA ILE A 553 76.23 -20.18 4.24
C ILE A 553 76.36 -21.68 4.66
N VAL A 554 75.23 -22.41 4.51
CA VAL A 554 75.20 -23.85 4.81
C VAL A 554 76.15 -24.60 3.88
N ALA A 555 76.11 -24.27 2.57
CA ALA A 555 77.06 -24.90 1.61
C ALA A 555 78.53 -24.62 1.96
N VAL A 556 78.84 -23.34 2.32
CA VAL A 556 80.23 -23.00 2.80
C VAL A 556 80.57 -23.72 4.09
N ALA A 557 79.66 -23.82 5.04
CA ALA A 557 79.85 -24.56 6.27
C ALA A 557 80.12 -26.08 6.04
N VAL A 558 79.35 -26.67 5.11
CA VAL A 558 79.51 -28.06 4.71
C VAL A 558 80.84 -28.28 3.99
N LEU A 559 81.23 -27.39 3.06
CA LEU A 559 82.50 -27.41 2.37
C LEU A 559 83.68 -27.25 3.37
N ALA A 560 83.57 -26.34 4.31
CA ALA A 560 84.53 -26.14 5.38
C ALA A 560 84.63 -27.41 6.25
N TYR A 561 83.54 -28.06 6.58
CA TYR A 561 83.52 -29.33 7.33
C TYR A 561 84.19 -30.46 6.54
N ILE A 562 83.85 -30.65 5.27
CA ILE A 562 84.45 -31.70 4.40
C ILE A 562 85.93 -31.47 4.21
N LYS A 563 86.34 -30.18 4.08
CA LYS A 563 87.78 -29.85 3.92
C LYS A 563 88.52 -29.62 5.25
N ARG A 564 87.90 -29.89 6.40
CA ARG A 564 88.42 -29.61 7.72
C ARG A 564 89.81 -30.22 7.91
N ASP A 565 90.02 -31.45 7.42
CA ASP A 565 91.28 -32.16 7.59
C ASP A 565 92.37 -31.64 6.63
N ALA A 566 91.94 -31.16 5.40
CA ALA A 566 92.86 -30.49 4.49
C ALA A 566 93.32 -29.10 5.03
N ILE A 567 92.34 -28.35 5.64
CA ILE A 567 92.63 -27.07 6.29
C ILE A 567 93.52 -27.27 7.50
N ARG A 568 93.32 -28.32 8.31
CA ARG A 568 94.17 -28.67 9.44
C ARG A 568 95.59 -29.08 8.98
N ALA A 569 95.66 -29.86 7.90
CA ALA A 569 96.93 -30.23 7.30
C ALA A 569 97.69 -29.02 6.72
N TRP A 570 96.96 -28.05 6.10
CA TRP A 570 97.53 -26.81 5.61
C TRP A 570 98.03 -25.91 6.76
N HIS A 571 97.28 -25.76 7.84
CA HIS A 571 97.70 -25.00 9.01
C HIS A 571 98.89 -25.67 9.69
N LYS A 572 98.93 -27.01 9.73
CA LYS A 572 100.04 -27.76 10.28
C LYS A 572 101.34 -27.55 9.46
N LYS A 573 101.25 -27.63 8.10
CA LYS A 573 102.34 -27.32 7.19
C LYS A 573 102.82 -25.86 7.32
N ARG A 574 101.90 -24.89 7.49
CA ARG A 574 102.26 -23.48 7.67
C ARG A 574 102.92 -23.23 9.05
N ALA A 575 102.48 -23.90 10.08
CA ALA A 575 103.04 -23.83 11.42
C ALA A 575 104.45 -24.49 11.44
N GLU A 576 104.67 -25.60 10.70
CA GLU A 576 106.01 -26.26 10.55
C GLU A 576 106.96 -25.36 9.71
N ALA A 577 106.48 -24.74 8.64
CA ALA A 577 107.24 -23.77 7.86
C ALA A 577 107.64 -22.54 8.72
N ALA A 578 106.74 -22.03 9.57
CA ALA A 578 106.99 -20.91 10.47
C ALA A 578 108.04 -21.32 11.55
N ARG A 579 107.97 -22.59 12.05
CA ARG A 579 108.94 -23.10 12.96
C ARG A 579 110.33 -23.29 12.32
N GLN A 580 110.43 -23.73 11.09
CA GLN A 580 111.69 -23.83 10.34
C GLN A 580 112.27 -22.43 10.07
N GLN A 581 111.46 -21.44 9.77
CA GLN A 581 111.92 -20.06 9.61
C GLN A 581 112.36 -19.42 10.92
N ALA A 582 111.76 -19.77 12.08
CA ALA A 582 112.17 -19.32 13.40
C ALA A 582 113.50 -19.99 13.88
N ALA A 583 113.77 -21.23 13.42
CA ALA A 583 114.99 -21.94 13.72
C ALA A 583 116.18 -21.41 12.91
N GLN A 584 116.02 -20.80 11.77
CA GLN A 584 117.05 -20.15 10.95
C GLN A 584 117.48 -18.75 11.39
N ASN A 585 116.63 -18.05 12.17
CA ASN A 585 116.89 -16.68 12.64
C ASN A 585 117.31 -16.60 14.14
N GLY A 586 117.74 -17.73 14.73
CA GLY A 586 118.17 -17.83 16.16
C GLY A 586 119.68 -17.58 16.34
N GLN A 587 120.12 -16.39 16.16
CA GLN A 587 121.35 -15.86 16.78
C GLN A 587 121.24 -14.32 16.80
N TYR A 588 121.10 -13.75 17.95
CA TYR A 588 121.82 -12.64 18.57
C TYR A 588 121.09 -12.04 19.76
N ARG A 589 121.61 -12.28 20.87
CA ARG A 589 121.82 -11.46 22.08
C ARG A 589 120.64 -10.73 22.78
N VAL A 590 120.57 -11.11 24.07
CA VAL A 590 120.07 -10.39 25.23
C VAL A 590 121.03 -9.18 25.54
N PRO A 591 120.68 -8.08 26.23
CA PRO A 591 120.14 -8.09 27.55
C PRO A 591 119.14 -6.95 27.99
N ALA A 592 118.49 -7.30 29.06
CA ALA A 592 118.25 -6.57 30.32
C ALA A 592 117.26 -5.44 30.51
N GLN A 593 116.48 -5.65 31.54
CA GLN A 593 115.88 -4.68 32.49
C GLN A 593 114.65 -3.87 31.95
N GLY A 594 113.58 -3.93 32.55
CA GLY A 594 113.16 -3.72 33.92
C GLY A 594 111.81 -3.01 33.98
N GLN A 595 111.06 -3.35 34.92
CA GLN A 595 110.03 -2.53 35.60
C GLN A 595 108.57 -2.49 35.10
N THR A 596 107.77 -3.11 35.94
CA THR A 596 106.59 -2.61 36.70
C THR A 596 105.35 -2.18 35.98
N ALA A 597 104.35 -2.96 36.27
CA ALA A 597 102.98 -2.58 36.74
C ALA A 597 102.40 -1.23 36.32
N GLN A 598 101.26 -1.30 35.79
CA GLN A 598 100.08 -0.62 36.41
C GLN A 598 98.80 -0.94 35.69
N ASN A 599 97.90 -1.37 36.48
CA ASN A 599 96.42 -1.35 36.23
C ASN A 599 95.96 0.01 35.69
N GLN A 600 95.13 0.07 34.69
CA GLN A 600 94.20 1.14 34.60
C GLN A 600 92.86 0.58 34.07
N GLN A 601 91.95 0.60 34.99
CA GLN A 601 90.54 0.64 34.99
C GLN A 601 90.07 1.79 34.11
N TRP A 602 89.24 1.59 33.12
CA TRP A 602 88.52 2.68 32.46
C TRP A 602 87.07 2.64 32.88
N SER A 603 86.80 3.68 33.67
CA SER A 603 85.50 4.08 34.15
C SER A 603 84.61 4.58 33.01
N SER A 604 83.38 4.27 33.21
CA SER A 604 82.19 4.89 32.68
C SER A 604 82.34 6.37 32.32
N ARG A 605 81.82 6.74 31.16
CA ARG A 605 81.51 8.09 30.83
C ARG A 605 80.00 8.20 30.57
N PRO A 606 79.30 9.08 31.27
CA PRO A 606 77.89 9.36 31.03
C PRO A 606 77.70 10.54 30.06
N GLY A 607 76.60 10.59 29.39
CA GLY A 607 76.09 11.86 28.83
C GLY A 607 75.88 11.90 27.34
N ALA A 608 74.67 11.49 26.89
CA ALA A 608 74.06 12.09 25.74
C ALA A 608 72.65 12.58 26.14
N PRO A 609 72.22 13.73 25.70
CA PRO A 609 71.03 14.39 26.23
C PRO A 609 69.73 13.78 25.61
N VAL A 610 68.75 13.65 26.48
CA VAL A 610 67.37 13.26 26.14
C VAL A 610 66.68 14.46 25.42
N PRO A 611 65.98 14.24 24.27
CA PRO A 611 65.15 15.27 23.71
C PRO A 611 63.85 15.47 24.53
N PRO A 612 63.30 16.70 24.59
CA PRO A 612 62.14 17.01 25.39
C PRO A 612 60.84 16.48 24.79
N PRO A 613 59.78 16.23 25.61
CA PRO A 613 58.51 15.78 25.15
C PRO A 613 57.76 16.92 24.43
N PRO A 614 56.90 16.62 23.45
CA PRO A 614 56.06 17.61 22.78
C PRO A 614 54.97 18.13 23.70
N GLY A 615 54.90 19.46 23.76
CA GLY A 615 53.99 20.22 24.58
C GLY A 615 52.50 20.01 24.31
N GLY A 616 51.75 20.25 25.35
CA GLY A 616 50.32 20.10 25.42
C GLY A 616 49.54 21.09 24.56
N TYR A 617 48.38 20.63 24.20
CA TYR A 617 47.33 21.45 23.59
C TYR A 617 46.71 22.41 24.60
N PRO A 618 46.35 23.61 24.17
CA PRO A 618 45.53 24.52 24.97
C PRO A 618 44.03 24.18 24.87
N PRO A 619 43.22 24.62 25.84
CA PRO A 619 41.84 24.19 25.99
C PRO A 619 40.85 24.96 25.10
N ASP A 620 39.75 24.32 24.92
CA ASP A 620 38.47 24.69 24.36
C ASP A 620 38.05 26.16 24.59
N HIS A 621 37.59 26.77 23.51
CA HIS A 621 36.61 27.87 23.57
C HIS A 621 35.31 27.42 22.91
N SER A 622 34.33 27.12 23.77
CA SER A 622 32.92 27.07 23.48
C SER A 622 32.44 28.41 22.87
N GLY A 623 31.92 28.35 21.68
CA GLY A 623 31.19 29.43 21.02
C GLY A 623 29.88 28.93 20.48
N ALA A 624 28.82 29.05 21.26
CA ALA A 624 27.46 28.84 20.83
C ALA A 624 27.09 29.89 19.78
N GLY A 625 26.85 29.48 18.56
CA GLY A 625 26.25 30.27 17.50
C GLY A 625 24.82 29.80 17.28
N GLN A 626 23.87 30.57 17.84
CA GLN A 626 22.46 30.54 17.48
C GLN A 626 22.34 30.87 16.00
N TRP A 627 21.75 29.99 15.22
CA TRP A 627 21.21 30.31 13.90
C TRP A 627 19.71 30.58 14.05
N THR A 628 19.34 31.83 13.78
CA THR A 628 17.97 32.30 13.70
C THR A 628 17.37 31.88 12.35
N GLU A 629 16.16 31.37 12.44
CA GLU A 629 15.19 31.11 11.39
C GLU A 629 14.84 32.43 10.66
N ASN A 630 15.43 32.65 9.47
CA ASN A 630 14.93 33.56 8.44
C ASN A 630 15.97 33.64 7.31
N ASP A 631 15.86 32.73 6.34
CA ASP A 631 16.31 32.92 4.96
C ASP A 631 15.98 31.68 4.12
N LEU A 632 14.72 31.59 3.71
CA LEU A 632 14.32 30.89 2.48
C LEU A 632 12.90 31.37 2.13
N ARG A 633 12.90 32.40 1.28
CA ARG A 633 11.80 32.61 0.33
C ARG A 633 12.23 32.15 -1.05
#